data_666ac5fbf4a7a64b79673ccb0e2de20e
#
_entry.id   666ac5fbf4a7a64b79673ccb0e2de20e
#
_cell.length_a   1.000
_cell.length_b   1.000
_cell.length_c   1.000
_cell.angle_alpha   90.00
_cell.angle_beta   90.00
_cell.angle_gamma   90.00
#
_symmetry.space_group_name_H-M   'P 1'
#
loop_
_entity.id
_entity.type
_entity.pdbx_description
1 polymer ?
#
loop_
_entity_poly.entity_id
_entity_poly.type
_entity_poly.pdbx_seq_one_letter_code
_entity_poly.pdbx_strand_id
1 'polypeptide(L)'
;MKLPSKVIFIGAGPSGLFAARKLKEIAKLQNKKVECLFLERESVVGGKCHTYSDPSGPMLKTEWGAALVAPNYGVVLDALADHSIKFEKVMPTDSETIEIKHLFNNASALEKISMGKALAKELWAFNNDYDIYKAKKQSKKSLPEKLLLPFSEYCELNNMQYLPLFLKPFVPGFGYGALTHCPTYSILEYMGKVTIPDILLADNLLNRPSLLAIHGGFQLLMEKIAEQFDVRLSAKITQVKRDADKVSVTYVQNGLERTETADTLVLATSPKNWTSLGLDLTEVEKNCVENLEYYRYPVAVYKIKGLPPKQYFFPKALEESGFGHLALITTRDNRDNPEDGRLCTVYVNLPPNSNEFKFDHDLIKKEVEAISGVTEVTVVEDKIWEDYMSTLPWDLRLQLDKEQNHTNTMYLGSYALGSFEDVACVANKATDAMTERYAPTNSYEEDFSWKNMHRAWQFFSSHPKSPLASMHCSKEVGNHSKQP
;
A
#
# COMPACT_ATOMS: atom_id res chain seq x y z
N MET A 1 22.68 -13.53 -9.60
CA MET A 1 22.95 -13.28 -11.05
C MET A 1 23.94 -12.12 -11.23
N LYS A 2 24.52 -11.95 -12.46
CA LYS A 2 25.33 -10.77 -12.81
C LYS A 2 24.45 -9.53 -12.84
N LEU A 3 24.93 -8.40 -12.30
CA LEU A 3 24.23 -7.12 -12.41
C LEU A 3 24.08 -6.72 -13.88
N PRO A 4 22.89 -6.27 -14.31
CA PRO A 4 22.67 -5.72 -15.64
C PRO A 4 23.39 -4.38 -15.81
N SER A 5 23.72 -4.00 -17.03
CA SER A 5 24.25 -2.64 -17.33
C SER A 5 23.11 -1.62 -17.41
N LYS A 6 21.98 -2.04 -17.99
CA LYS A 6 20.78 -1.21 -18.14
C LYS A 6 19.51 -2.01 -17.82
N VAL A 7 18.58 -1.37 -17.13
CA VAL A 7 17.25 -1.89 -16.81
C VAL A 7 16.19 -0.89 -17.25
N ILE A 8 15.17 -1.36 -17.96
CA ILE A 8 13.96 -0.58 -18.24
C ILE A 8 12.88 -0.97 -17.24
N PHE A 9 12.30 0.01 -16.57
CA PHE A 9 11.16 -0.12 -15.68
C PHE A 9 9.92 0.41 -16.41
N ILE A 10 8.88 -0.43 -16.53
CA ILE A 10 7.56 -0.01 -17.00
C ILE A 10 6.70 0.26 -15.78
N GLY A 11 6.42 1.55 -15.54
CA GLY A 11 5.70 2.07 -14.38
C GLY A 11 6.62 2.66 -13.31
N ALA A 12 6.39 3.93 -12.98
CA ALA A 12 7.10 4.70 -11.96
C ALA A 12 6.29 4.82 -10.64
N GLY A 13 5.60 3.75 -10.27
CA GLY A 13 4.97 3.58 -8.97
C GLY A 13 5.94 3.04 -7.90
N PRO A 14 5.45 2.79 -6.66
CA PRO A 14 6.28 2.32 -5.55
C PRO A 14 7.10 1.07 -5.90
N SER A 15 6.50 0.06 -6.52
CA SER A 15 7.18 -1.20 -6.88
C SER A 15 8.42 -0.95 -7.74
N GLY A 16 8.29 -0.16 -8.80
CA GLY A 16 9.41 0.17 -9.70
C GLY A 16 10.47 1.04 -9.03
N LEU A 17 10.05 2.10 -8.34
CA LEU A 17 10.96 3.07 -7.72
C LEU A 17 11.78 2.45 -6.57
N PHE A 18 11.17 1.65 -5.71
CA PHE A 18 11.89 0.97 -4.62
C PHE A 18 12.80 -0.15 -5.15
N ALA A 19 12.40 -0.86 -6.21
CA ALA A 19 13.28 -1.81 -6.89
C ALA A 19 14.52 -1.14 -7.46
N ALA A 20 14.38 -0.03 -8.18
CA ALA A 20 15.50 0.70 -8.75
C ALA A 20 16.41 1.30 -7.67
N ARG A 21 15.83 1.85 -6.58
CA ARG A 21 16.59 2.34 -5.43
C ARG A 21 17.46 1.22 -4.84
N LYS A 22 16.90 0.03 -4.64
CA LYS A 22 17.66 -1.12 -4.13
C LYS A 22 18.71 -1.61 -5.11
N LEU A 23 18.40 -1.66 -6.41
CA LEU A 23 19.35 -2.05 -7.44
C LEU A 23 20.57 -1.11 -7.50
N LYS A 24 20.37 0.21 -7.37
CA LYS A 24 21.47 1.19 -7.25
C LYS A 24 22.32 0.96 -6.00
N GLU A 25 21.70 0.67 -4.86
CA GLU A 25 22.41 0.34 -3.63
C GLU A 25 23.31 -0.89 -3.81
N ILE A 26 22.77 -1.98 -4.37
CA ILE A 26 23.51 -3.21 -4.66
C ILE A 26 24.67 -2.94 -5.67
N ALA A 27 24.42 -2.15 -6.70
CA ALA A 27 25.44 -1.79 -7.68
C ALA A 27 26.58 -1.01 -7.03
N LYS A 28 26.27 -0.04 -6.16
CA LYS A 28 27.27 0.71 -5.38
C LYS A 28 28.13 -0.19 -4.51
N LEU A 29 27.52 -1.15 -3.80
CA LEU A 29 28.25 -2.13 -2.97
C LEU A 29 29.20 -3.01 -3.79
N GLN A 30 28.89 -3.25 -5.08
CA GLN A 30 29.72 -4.02 -6.00
C GLN A 30 30.68 -3.15 -6.84
N ASN A 31 30.80 -1.85 -6.57
CA ASN A 31 31.55 -0.88 -7.37
C ASN A 31 31.17 -0.91 -8.88
N LYS A 32 29.89 -1.06 -9.17
CA LYS A 32 29.33 -1.10 -10.53
C LYS A 32 28.34 0.04 -10.73
N LYS A 33 28.07 0.35 -12.00
CA LYS A 33 27.01 1.27 -12.40
C LYS A 33 25.91 0.48 -13.10
N VAL A 34 24.66 0.83 -12.81
CA VAL A 34 23.46 0.33 -13.50
C VAL A 34 22.65 1.53 -13.93
N GLU A 35 22.32 1.58 -15.21
CA GLU A 35 21.39 2.56 -15.77
C GLU A 35 19.96 2.07 -15.52
N CYS A 36 19.13 2.90 -14.90
CA CYS A 36 17.71 2.64 -14.67
C CYS A 36 16.90 3.67 -15.43
N LEU A 37 16.18 3.22 -16.46
CA LEU A 37 15.27 4.03 -17.25
C LEU A 37 13.84 3.68 -16.90
N PHE A 38 13.03 4.67 -16.56
CA PHE A 38 11.59 4.51 -16.33
C PHE A 38 10.78 5.02 -17.53
N LEU A 39 9.78 4.25 -17.92
CA LEU A 39 8.75 4.64 -18.86
C LEU A 39 7.41 4.66 -18.11
N GLU A 40 6.89 5.88 -17.90
CA GLU A 40 5.64 6.11 -17.15
C GLU A 40 4.60 6.70 -18.11
N ARG A 41 3.41 6.12 -18.08
CA ARG A 41 2.29 6.56 -18.93
C ARG A 41 1.71 7.90 -18.49
N GLU A 42 1.64 8.11 -17.19
CA GLU A 42 1.09 9.33 -16.61
C GLU A 42 2.06 10.51 -16.74
N SER A 43 1.54 11.73 -16.56
CA SER A 43 2.34 12.96 -16.54
C SER A 43 3.10 13.19 -15.23
N VAL A 44 2.92 12.32 -14.25
CA VAL A 44 3.54 12.37 -12.92
C VAL A 44 3.98 10.98 -12.49
N VAL A 45 4.96 10.91 -11.59
CA VAL A 45 5.38 9.67 -10.93
C VAL A 45 4.49 9.37 -9.72
N GLY A 46 4.57 8.14 -9.23
CA GLY A 46 3.96 7.74 -7.96
C GLY A 46 2.90 6.66 -8.12
N GLY A 47 2.36 6.43 -9.32
CA GLY A 47 1.29 5.48 -9.51
C GLY A 47 0.12 5.78 -8.56
N LYS A 48 -0.23 4.83 -7.69
CA LYS A 48 -1.31 4.99 -6.70
C LYS A 48 -0.93 5.83 -5.46
N CYS A 49 0.32 6.29 -5.35
CA CYS A 49 0.75 7.33 -4.41
C CYS A 49 0.52 8.70 -5.07
N HIS A 50 -0.72 9.15 -5.13
CA HIS A 50 -1.11 10.39 -5.79
C HIS A 50 -1.81 11.32 -4.81
N THR A 51 -1.28 12.53 -4.67
CA THR A 51 -1.78 13.56 -3.76
C THR A 51 -2.50 14.65 -4.54
N TYR A 52 -3.75 14.89 -4.23
CA TYR A 52 -4.49 16.05 -4.72
C TYR A 52 -4.04 17.31 -3.99
N SER A 53 -3.79 18.39 -4.72
CA SER A 53 -3.49 19.72 -4.18
C SER A 53 -4.57 20.68 -4.63
N ASP A 54 -5.25 21.32 -3.68
CA ASP A 54 -6.32 22.26 -4.00
C ASP A 54 -5.74 23.55 -4.63
N PRO A 55 -6.23 23.98 -5.81
CA PRO A 55 -5.74 25.20 -6.46
C PRO A 55 -5.96 26.48 -5.64
N SER A 56 -6.95 26.49 -4.74
CA SER A 56 -7.26 27.64 -3.88
C SER A 56 -6.27 27.83 -2.72
N GLY A 57 -5.49 26.79 -2.39
CA GLY A 57 -4.49 26.86 -1.34
C GLY A 57 -3.49 25.71 -1.41
N PRO A 58 -2.22 25.95 -1.76
CA PRO A 58 -1.22 24.90 -1.99
C PRO A 58 -0.92 24.03 -0.75
N MET A 59 -1.33 24.46 0.44
CA MET A 59 -1.25 23.68 1.68
C MET A 59 -2.44 22.73 1.88
N LEU A 60 -3.53 22.93 1.12
CA LEU A 60 -4.70 22.05 1.20
C LEU A 60 -4.50 20.87 0.28
N LYS A 61 -4.30 19.70 0.87
CA LYS A 61 -4.03 18.45 0.18
C LYS A 61 -4.91 17.33 0.72
N THR A 62 -5.19 16.37 -0.14
CA THR A 62 -5.79 15.09 0.25
C THR A 62 -5.23 13.98 -0.64
N GLU A 63 -5.41 12.73 -0.24
CA GLU A 63 -4.83 11.61 -0.98
C GLU A 63 -5.88 10.94 -1.86
N TRP A 64 -5.49 10.64 -3.09
CA TRP A 64 -6.32 9.88 -4.03
C TRP A 64 -6.11 8.37 -3.93
N GLY A 65 -5.08 7.93 -3.23
CA GLY A 65 -4.73 6.53 -3.05
C GLY A 65 -4.03 6.29 -1.73
N ALA A 66 -2.73 6.00 -1.74
CA ALA A 66 -1.96 5.77 -0.51
C ALA A 66 -1.97 7.01 0.38
N ALA A 67 -2.44 6.86 1.62
CA ALA A 67 -2.66 7.97 2.53
C ALA A 67 -1.88 7.87 3.85
N LEU A 68 -1.56 6.65 4.30
CA LEU A 68 -1.12 6.38 5.66
C LEU A 68 0.20 5.63 5.70
N VAL A 69 0.97 5.87 6.76
CA VAL A 69 2.23 5.17 7.07
C VAL A 69 2.11 4.56 8.45
N ALA A 70 2.42 3.27 8.56
CA ALA A 70 2.49 2.54 9.82
C ALA A 70 3.94 2.33 10.26
N PRO A 71 4.20 2.04 11.56
CA PRO A 71 5.55 1.81 12.09
C PRO A 71 6.30 0.63 11.44
N ASN A 72 5.58 -0.30 10.83
CA ASN A 72 6.14 -1.47 10.16
C ASN A 72 6.43 -1.26 8.66
N TYR A 73 6.36 -0.02 8.16
CA TYR A 73 6.54 0.29 6.73
C TYR A 73 8.01 0.22 6.25
N GLY A 74 8.90 -0.45 6.98
CA GLY A 74 10.22 -0.90 6.55
C GLY A 74 10.97 0.10 5.65
N VAL A 75 11.23 -0.31 4.41
CA VAL A 75 12.01 0.49 3.44
C VAL A 75 11.36 1.84 3.07
N VAL A 76 10.05 1.99 3.30
CA VAL A 76 9.35 3.27 3.09
C VAL A 76 9.80 4.28 4.15
N LEU A 77 9.91 3.86 5.41
CA LEU A 77 10.43 4.69 6.51
C LEU A 77 11.89 5.10 6.28
N ASP A 78 12.71 4.17 5.77
CA ASP A 78 14.10 4.49 5.40
C ASP A 78 14.15 5.57 4.32
N ALA A 79 13.31 5.44 3.29
CA ALA A 79 13.28 6.42 2.22
C ALA A 79 12.78 7.81 2.69
N LEU A 80 11.79 7.84 3.59
CA LEU A 80 11.34 9.10 4.21
C LEU A 80 12.46 9.77 5.01
N ALA A 81 13.22 8.99 5.77
CA ALA A 81 14.37 9.48 6.54
C ALA A 81 15.49 10.00 5.62
N ASP A 82 15.85 9.26 4.57
CA ASP A 82 16.90 9.64 3.61
C ASP A 82 16.60 10.98 2.92
N HIS A 83 15.32 11.26 2.67
CA HIS A 83 14.87 12.49 2.05
C HIS A 83 14.41 13.58 3.06
N SER A 84 14.58 13.33 4.36
CA SER A 84 14.19 14.26 5.44
C SER A 84 12.71 14.68 5.36
N ILE A 85 11.84 13.80 4.87
CA ILE A 85 10.41 14.04 4.77
C ILE A 85 9.75 13.81 6.13
N LYS A 86 8.98 14.79 6.60
CA LYS A 86 8.34 14.77 7.92
C LYS A 86 6.99 14.06 7.88
N PHE A 87 6.54 13.66 9.07
CA PHE A 87 5.20 13.14 9.30
C PHE A 87 4.27 14.22 9.85
N GLU A 88 2.98 13.99 9.66
CA GLU A 88 1.92 14.74 10.32
C GLU A 88 0.88 13.78 10.92
N LYS A 89 0.08 14.29 11.86
CA LYS A 89 -0.96 13.49 12.48
C LYS A 89 -2.09 13.22 11.49
N VAL A 90 -2.57 11.99 11.52
CA VAL A 90 -3.83 11.60 10.88
C VAL A 90 -5.00 12.18 11.69
N MET A 91 -6.05 12.63 11.00
CA MET A 91 -7.29 13.00 11.69
C MET A 91 -7.88 11.80 12.43
N PRO A 92 -8.46 12.01 13.62
CA PRO A 92 -9.05 10.93 14.39
C PRO A 92 -10.19 10.27 13.61
N THR A 93 -10.31 8.96 13.75
CA THR A 93 -11.46 8.22 13.21
C THR A 93 -12.65 8.39 14.16
N ASP A 94 -13.83 8.58 13.60
CA ASP A 94 -15.07 8.53 14.38
C ASP A 94 -15.28 7.10 14.87
N SER A 95 -15.20 6.90 16.19
CA SER A 95 -15.25 5.57 16.81
C SER A 95 -16.59 4.85 16.60
N GLU A 96 -17.68 5.62 16.43
CA GLU A 96 -19.01 5.07 16.20
C GLU A 96 -19.15 4.44 14.80
N THR A 97 -18.29 4.82 13.89
CA THR A 97 -18.23 4.27 12.52
C THR A 97 -17.37 3.01 12.39
N ILE A 98 -16.72 2.56 13.46
CA ILE A 98 -15.92 1.32 13.52
C ILE A 98 -16.67 0.27 14.33
N GLU A 99 -17.22 -0.75 13.67
CA GLU A 99 -18.08 -1.76 14.31
C GLU A 99 -17.46 -2.38 15.57
N ILE A 100 -16.21 -2.82 15.51
CA ILE A 100 -15.55 -3.45 16.66
C ILE A 100 -15.36 -2.45 17.82
N LYS A 101 -15.04 -1.18 17.53
CA LYS A 101 -14.94 -0.13 18.56
C LYS A 101 -16.31 0.19 19.16
N HIS A 102 -17.32 0.27 18.33
CA HIS A 102 -18.70 0.49 18.79
C HIS A 102 -19.19 -0.64 19.70
N LEU A 103 -18.99 -1.89 19.28
CA LEU A 103 -19.30 -3.07 20.11
C LEU A 103 -18.55 -3.03 21.45
N PHE A 104 -17.25 -2.75 21.42
CA PHE A 104 -16.41 -2.70 22.62
C PHE A 104 -16.83 -1.56 23.54
N ASN A 105 -17.13 -0.37 23.02
CA ASN A 105 -17.54 0.79 23.83
C ASN A 105 -18.85 0.52 24.59
N ASN A 106 -19.81 -0.14 23.95
CA ASN A 106 -21.13 -0.43 24.50
C ASN A 106 -21.20 -1.69 25.36
N ALA A 107 -20.13 -2.50 25.39
CA ALA A 107 -20.09 -3.74 26.18
C ALA A 107 -19.84 -3.48 27.68
N SER A 108 -20.36 -4.32 28.53
CA SER A 108 -20.04 -4.38 29.96
C SER A 108 -18.59 -4.81 30.20
N ALA A 109 -18.08 -4.63 31.41
CA ALA A 109 -16.74 -5.04 31.77
C ALA A 109 -16.46 -6.55 31.55
N LEU A 110 -17.45 -7.39 31.85
CA LEU A 110 -17.33 -8.86 31.64
C LEU A 110 -17.33 -9.21 30.16
N GLU A 111 -18.17 -8.57 29.36
CA GLU A 111 -18.19 -8.75 27.89
C GLU A 111 -16.89 -8.29 27.26
N LYS A 112 -16.34 -7.15 27.67
CA LYS A 112 -15.01 -6.68 27.21
C LYS A 112 -13.90 -7.70 27.45
N ILE A 113 -13.89 -8.30 28.64
CA ILE A 113 -12.93 -9.37 28.97
C ILE A 113 -13.15 -10.60 28.08
N SER A 114 -14.42 -10.99 27.85
CA SER A 114 -14.76 -12.12 26.97
C SER A 114 -14.33 -11.85 25.52
N MET A 115 -14.65 -10.68 25.01
CA MET A 115 -14.23 -10.25 23.65
C MET A 115 -12.71 -10.25 23.50
N GLY A 116 -11.99 -9.71 24.49
CA GLY A 116 -10.52 -9.69 24.48
C GLY A 116 -9.91 -11.10 24.45
N LYS A 117 -10.46 -12.04 25.25
CA LYS A 117 -10.02 -13.46 25.24
C LYS A 117 -10.32 -14.13 23.91
N ALA A 118 -11.51 -13.90 23.34
CA ALA A 118 -11.87 -14.46 22.05
C ALA A 118 -10.95 -13.95 20.93
N LEU A 119 -10.75 -12.62 20.85
CA LEU A 119 -9.85 -12.02 19.87
C LEU A 119 -8.40 -12.52 20.04
N ALA A 120 -7.91 -12.69 21.25
CA ALA A 120 -6.58 -13.26 21.50
C ALA A 120 -6.46 -14.70 20.98
N LYS A 121 -7.51 -15.53 21.13
CA LYS A 121 -7.57 -16.88 20.59
C LYS A 121 -7.59 -16.87 19.04
N GLU A 122 -8.38 -15.97 18.46
CA GLU A 122 -8.46 -15.80 17.00
C GLU A 122 -7.11 -15.37 16.42
N LEU A 123 -6.43 -14.41 17.05
CA LEU A 123 -5.09 -13.96 16.67
C LEU A 123 -4.05 -15.07 16.81
N TRP A 124 -4.14 -15.91 17.82
CA TRP A 124 -3.24 -17.05 17.96
C TRP A 124 -3.40 -18.05 16.81
N ALA A 125 -4.63 -18.38 16.42
CA ALA A 125 -4.90 -19.25 15.29
C ALA A 125 -4.41 -18.62 13.96
N PHE A 126 -4.69 -17.33 13.75
CA PHE A 126 -4.22 -16.57 12.61
C PHE A 126 -2.68 -16.57 12.49
N ASN A 127 -1.98 -16.36 13.62
CA ASN A 127 -0.52 -16.37 13.66
C ASN A 127 0.10 -17.74 13.36
N ASN A 128 -0.55 -18.83 13.80
CA ASN A 128 -0.10 -20.18 13.43
C ASN A 128 -0.22 -20.42 11.92
N ASP A 129 -1.31 -19.97 11.32
CA ASP A 129 -1.53 -20.07 9.88
C ASP A 129 -0.60 -19.13 9.09
N TYR A 130 -0.22 -17.99 9.65
CA TYR A 130 0.83 -17.16 9.08
C TYR A 130 2.17 -17.88 9.00
N ASP A 131 2.57 -18.66 10.00
CA ASP A 131 3.82 -19.45 9.96
C ASP A 131 3.77 -20.51 8.86
N ILE A 132 2.64 -21.21 8.71
CA ILE A 132 2.43 -22.18 7.63
C ILE A 132 2.53 -21.47 6.28
N TYR A 133 1.85 -20.34 6.11
CA TYR A 133 1.91 -19.50 4.92
C TYR A 133 3.36 -19.13 4.57
N LYS A 134 4.11 -18.57 5.53
CA LYS A 134 5.51 -18.13 5.31
C LYS A 134 6.42 -19.28 4.90
N ALA A 135 6.32 -20.43 5.56
CA ALA A 135 7.10 -21.62 5.22
C ALA A 135 6.81 -22.12 3.81
N LYS A 136 5.53 -22.14 3.40
CA LYS A 136 5.12 -22.53 2.05
C LYS A 136 5.59 -21.55 1.00
N LYS A 137 5.46 -20.24 1.28
CA LYS A 137 5.92 -19.17 0.39
C LYS A 137 7.42 -19.24 0.16
N GLN A 138 8.23 -19.36 1.22
CA GLN A 138 9.68 -19.50 1.12
C GLN A 138 10.11 -20.73 0.32
N SER A 139 9.40 -21.85 0.51
CA SER A 139 9.67 -23.09 -0.23
C SER A 139 9.03 -23.14 -1.62
N LYS A 140 8.32 -22.09 -2.06
CA LYS A 140 7.61 -21.99 -3.34
C LYS A 140 6.67 -23.19 -3.60
N LYS A 141 5.90 -23.58 -2.56
CA LYS A 141 4.96 -24.73 -2.59
C LYS A 141 3.52 -24.25 -2.56
N SER A 142 2.62 -25.12 -3.02
CA SER A 142 1.17 -24.90 -2.91
C SER A 142 0.75 -24.72 -1.45
N LEU A 143 -0.23 -23.84 -1.24
CA LEU A 143 -0.81 -23.55 0.08
C LEU A 143 -1.83 -24.62 0.48
N PRO A 144 -2.06 -24.84 1.78
CA PRO A 144 -3.24 -25.55 2.26
C PRO A 144 -4.53 -24.88 1.77
N GLU A 145 -5.53 -25.69 1.43
CA GLU A 145 -6.81 -25.22 0.88
C GLU A 145 -7.44 -24.10 1.71
N LYS A 146 -7.47 -24.22 3.03
CA LYS A 146 -8.01 -23.19 3.93
C LYS A 146 -7.39 -21.82 3.78
N LEU A 147 -6.15 -21.73 3.29
CA LEU A 147 -5.45 -20.45 3.06
C LEU A 147 -5.74 -19.87 1.66
N LEU A 148 -6.33 -20.64 0.78
CA LEU A 148 -6.82 -20.21 -0.53
C LEU A 148 -8.25 -19.68 -0.48
N LEU A 149 -9.02 -20.04 0.57
CA LEU A 149 -10.39 -19.60 0.76
C LEU A 149 -10.48 -18.06 0.90
N PRO A 150 -11.61 -17.45 0.53
CA PRO A 150 -11.99 -16.12 0.96
C PRO A 150 -11.86 -15.99 2.48
N PHE A 151 -11.45 -14.82 2.96
CA PHE A 151 -11.19 -14.66 4.38
C PHE A 151 -12.45 -14.81 5.26
N SER A 152 -13.63 -14.47 4.75
CA SER A 152 -14.89 -14.72 5.44
C SER A 152 -15.12 -16.22 5.71
N GLU A 153 -14.92 -17.07 4.68
CA GLU A 153 -15.05 -18.52 4.80
C GLU A 153 -13.98 -19.11 5.74
N TYR A 154 -12.75 -18.60 5.65
CA TYR A 154 -11.68 -18.96 6.60
C TYR A 154 -12.08 -18.61 8.05
N CYS A 155 -12.69 -17.46 8.28
CA CYS A 155 -13.16 -17.06 9.59
C CYS A 155 -14.28 -17.97 10.10
N GLU A 156 -15.23 -18.31 9.24
CA GLU A 156 -16.31 -19.26 9.57
C GLU A 156 -15.75 -20.63 9.95
N LEU A 157 -14.83 -21.17 9.14
CA LEU A 157 -14.16 -22.45 9.39
C LEU A 157 -13.42 -22.49 10.73
N ASN A 158 -12.85 -21.37 11.16
CA ASN A 158 -12.10 -21.26 12.42
C ASN A 158 -12.92 -20.67 13.57
N ASN A 159 -14.24 -20.46 13.40
CA ASN A 159 -15.13 -19.82 14.38
C ASN A 159 -14.58 -18.47 14.88
N MET A 160 -14.08 -17.62 13.97
CA MET A 160 -13.60 -16.28 14.27
C MET A 160 -14.73 -15.27 14.13
N GLN A 161 -14.94 -14.46 15.16
CA GLN A 161 -16.02 -13.48 15.23
C GLN A 161 -15.50 -12.04 15.22
N TYR A 162 -14.41 -11.77 15.90
CA TYR A 162 -13.92 -10.40 16.15
C TYR A 162 -12.82 -9.97 15.17
N LEU A 163 -12.01 -10.90 14.71
CA LEU A 163 -10.93 -10.61 13.75
C LEU A 163 -11.47 -10.05 12.43
N PRO A 164 -12.52 -10.60 11.79
CA PRO A 164 -13.07 -10.01 10.58
C PRO A 164 -13.62 -8.59 10.81
N LEU A 165 -14.28 -8.32 11.95
CA LEU A 165 -14.75 -6.97 12.29
C LEU A 165 -13.60 -5.98 12.50
N PHE A 166 -12.48 -6.45 13.07
CA PHE A 166 -11.27 -5.64 13.23
C PHE A 166 -10.66 -5.30 11.88
N LEU A 167 -10.70 -6.22 10.91
CA LEU A 167 -10.05 -6.04 9.60
C LEU A 167 -10.87 -5.23 8.58
N LYS A 168 -12.18 -5.08 8.77
CA LYS A 168 -13.04 -4.30 7.86
C LYS A 168 -12.49 -2.89 7.53
N PRO A 169 -12.03 -2.06 8.48
CA PRO A 169 -11.47 -0.75 8.16
C PRO A 169 -10.17 -0.80 7.35
N PHE A 170 -9.39 -1.88 7.47
CA PHE A 170 -8.05 -1.99 6.88
C PHE A 170 -8.02 -2.71 5.54
N VAL A 171 -9.01 -3.54 5.24
CA VAL A 171 -9.07 -4.29 3.98
C VAL A 171 -10.12 -3.68 3.06
N PRO A 172 -11.43 -3.88 3.22
CA PRO A 172 -12.40 -3.22 2.37
C PRO A 172 -12.44 -1.69 2.57
N GLY A 173 -12.12 -1.18 3.76
CA GLY A 173 -12.03 0.26 4.00
C GLY A 173 -10.97 0.97 3.16
N PHE A 174 -9.90 0.28 2.78
CA PHE A 174 -8.85 0.81 1.91
C PHE A 174 -8.95 0.32 0.46
N GLY A 175 -10.09 -0.24 0.08
CA GLY A 175 -10.37 -0.63 -1.31
C GLY A 175 -9.72 -1.93 -1.76
N TYR A 176 -9.23 -2.76 -0.84
CA TYR A 176 -8.60 -4.04 -1.17
C TYR A 176 -9.59 -5.18 -1.44
N GLY A 177 -10.88 -4.87 -1.57
CA GLY A 177 -11.97 -5.81 -1.80
C GLY A 177 -12.67 -6.26 -0.51
N ALA A 178 -13.87 -6.79 -0.65
CA ALA A 178 -14.63 -7.35 0.47
C ALA A 178 -13.94 -8.61 1.02
N LEU A 179 -14.11 -8.89 2.30
CA LEU A 179 -13.52 -10.08 2.95
C LEU A 179 -14.04 -11.39 2.36
N THR A 180 -15.18 -11.35 1.69
CA THR A 180 -15.79 -12.46 0.93
C THR A 180 -15.09 -12.78 -0.40
N HIS A 181 -14.19 -11.90 -0.86
CA HIS A 181 -13.41 -12.09 -2.09
C HIS A 181 -11.90 -12.20 -1.80
N CYS A 182 -11.42 -11.53 -0.74
CA CYS A 182 -9.99 -11.51 -0.46
C CYS A 182 -9.46 -12.89 -0.03
N PRO A 183 -8.50 -13.48 -0.75
CA PRO A 183 -7.90 -14.75 -0.32
C PRO A 183 -7.21 -14.59 1.04
N THR A 184 -7.35 -15.58 1.90
CA THR A 184 -6.78 -15.57 3.27
C THR A 184 -5.28 -15.31 3.27
N TYR A 185 -4.53 -15.90 2.32
CA TYR A 185 -3.08 -15.70 2.23
C TYR A 185 -2.69 -14.23 1.97
N SER A 186 -3.51 -13.46 1.25
CA SER A 186 -3.26 -12.04 1.01
C SER A 186 -3.39 -11.22 2.28
N ILE A 187 -4.38 -11.55 3.13
CA ILE A 187 -4.56 -10.91 4.44
C ILE A 187 -3.45 -11.31 5.41
N LEU A 188 -3.03 -12.58 5.40
CA LEU A 188 -1.87 -13.03 6.18
C LEU A 188 -0.60 -12.27 5.78
N GLU A 189 -0.35 -12.07 4.50
CA GLU A 189 0.81 -11.30 4.04
C GLU A 189 0.74 -9.84 4.43
N TYR A 190 -0.42 -9.21 4.29
CA TYR A 190 -0.65 -7.80 4.59
C TYR A 190 -0.50 -7.50 6.09
N MET A 191 -1.17 -8.27 6.91
CA MET A 191 -1.17 -8.04 8.37
C MET A 191 0.08 -8.60 9.07
N GLY A 192 0.62 -9.71 8.62
CA GLY A 192 1.68 -10.37 9.35
C GLY A 192 1.30 -10.67 10.80
N LYS A 193 2.31 -10.93 11.65
CA LYS A 193 2.08 -11.24 13.07
C LYS A 193 1.98 -10.01 13.98
N VAL A 194 2.57 -8.90 13.57
CA VAL A 194 2.81 -7.76 14.47
C VAL A 194 1.86 -6.59 14.24
N THR A 195 1.31 -6.42 13.04
CA THR A 195 0.51 -5.25 12.68
C THR A 195 -0.76 -5.13 13.55
N ILE A 196 -1.51 -6.22 13.73
CA ILE A 196 -2.73 -6.20 14.53
C ILE A 196 -2.43 -5.92 16.01
N PRO A 197 -1.49 -6.65 16.67
CA PRO A 197 -1.07 -6.31 18.03
C PRO A 197 -0.56 -4.88 18.17
N ASP A 198 0.24 -4.39 17.21
CA ASP A 198 0.75 -3.02 17.23
C ASP A 198 -0.36 -1.97 17.18
N ILE A 199 -1.36 -2.14 16.31
CA ILE A 199 -2.50 -1.22 16.24
C ILE A 199 -3.28 -1.24 17.56
N LEU A 200 -3.58 -2.42 18.09
CA LEU A 200 -4.32 -2.57 19.34
C LEU A 200 -3.58 -1.96 20.55
N LEU A 201 -2.27 -2.14 20.62
CA LEU A 201 -1.45 -1.63 21.72
C LEU A 201 -1.18 -0.13 21.58
N ALA A 202 -0.94 0.36 20.38
CA ALA A 202 -0.61 1.76 20.13
C ALA A 202 -1.72 2.69 20.61
N ASP A 203 -2.94 2.47 20.13
CA ASP A 203 -4.09 3.34 20.41
C ASP A 203 -4.60 3.20 21.84
N ASN A 204 -4.56 2.00 22.43
CA ASN A 204 -5.22 1.72 23.70
C ASN A 204 -4.31 1.72 24.93
N LEU A 205 -3.06 1.30 24.79
CA LEU A 205 -2.15 1.16 25.93
C LEU A 205 -0.98 2.15 25.91
N LEU A 206 -0.44 2.43 24.72
CA LEU A 206 0.75 3.25 24.57
C LEU A 206 0.45 4.72 24.29
N ASN A 207 -0.81 5.08 24.10
CA ASN A 207 -1.29 6.44 23.77
C ASN A 207 -0.44 7.10 22.65
N ARG A 208 -0.12 6.34 21.63
CA ARG A 208 0.66 6.77 20.46
C ARG A 208 -0.16 6.56 19.19
N PRO A 209 0.03 7.37 18.15
CA PRO A 209 -0.64 7.13 16.88
C PRO A 209 -0.12 5.81 16.27
N SER A 210 -1.06 4.94 15.90
CA SER A 210 -0.77 3.72 15.12
C SER A 210 -0.47 4.03 13.65
N LEU A 211 -0.97 5.17 13.15
CA LEU A 211 -0.84 5.61 11.77
C LEU A 211 -0.45 7.09 11.71
N LEU A 212 0.34 7.43 10.71
CA LEU A 212 0.74 8.80 10.40
C LEU A 212 0.51 9.11 8.92
N ALA A 213 0.42 10.39 8.57
CA ALA A 213 0.42 10.87 7.20
C ALA A 213 1.80 11.48 6.85
N ILE A 214 2.14 11.52 5.58
CA ILE A 214 3.37 12.15 5.10
C ILE A 214 3.09 13.65 4.92
N HIS A 215 3.90 14.50 5.53
CA HIS A 215 3.81 15.93 5.31
C HIS A 215 4.09 16.24 3.83
N GLY A 216 3.18 16.95 3.18
CA GLY A 216 3.26 17.21 1.74
C GLY A 216 2.64 16.16 0.82
N GLY A 217 2.24 15.01 1.37
CA GLY A 217 1.57 13.94 0.64
C GLY A 217 2.48 12.78 0.24
N PHE A 218 1.87 11.65 -0.08
CA PHE A 218 2.60 10.43 -0.42
C PHE A 218 3.35 10.54 -1.75
N GLN A 219 2.80 11.30 -2.70
CA GLN A 219 3.42 11.55 -4.00
C GLN A 219 4.79 12.21 -3.87
N LEU A 220 4.97 13.12 -2.90
CA LEU A 220 6.26 13.78 -2.64
C LEU A 220 7.39 12.79 -2.41
N LEU A 221 7.15 11.68 -1.68
CA LEU A 221 8.16 10.64 -1.50
C LEU A 221 8.54 9.98 -2.83
N MET A 222 7.56 9.70 -3.67
CA MET A 222 7.81 9.08 -4.99
C MET A 222 8.61 10.01 -5.90
N GLU A 223 8.28 11.29 -5.90
CA GLU A 223 9.03 12.33 -6.64
C GLU A 223 10.48 12.39 -6.17
N LYS A 224 10.71 12.41 -4.86
CA LYS A 224 12.06 12.44 -4.29
C LYS A 224 12.90 11.20 -4.63
N ILE A 225 12.30 10.03 -4.65
CA ILE A 225 12.99 8.82 -5.10
C ILE A 225 13.29 8.90 -6.59
N ALA A 226 12.33 9.37 -7.39
CA ALA A 226 12.44 9.45 -8.86
C ALA A 226 13.52 10.43 -9.35
N GLU A 227 13.83 11.51 -8.59
CA GLU A 227 14.90 12.47 -8.90
C GLU A 227 16.27 11.81 -9.18
N GLN A 228 16.45 10.59 -8.73
CA GLN A 228 17.71 9.86 -8.90
C GLN A 228 17.80 9.06 -10.22
N PHE A 229 16.76 9.04 -11.04
CA PHE A 229 16.64 8.17 -12.21
C PHE A 229 16.27 8.95 -13.49
N ASP A 230 16.54 8.35 -14.65
CA ASP A 230 15.95 8.82 -15.92
C ASP A 230 14.50 8.36 -15.99
N VAL A 231 13.55 9.29 -15.78
CA VAL A 231 12.11 9.02 -15.83
C VAL A 231 11.49 9.77 -16.99
N ARG A 232 10.92 9.02 -17.92
CA ARG A 232 10.21 9.56 -19.08
C ARG A 232 8.71 9.45 -18.84
N LEU A 233 8.11 10.58 -18.51
CA LEU A 233 6.68 10.74 -18.27
C LEU A 233 5.92 10.85 -19.58
N SER A 234 4.61 10.57 -19.55
CA SER A 234 3.73 10.58 -20.74
C SER A 234 4.27 9.67 -21.85
N ALA A 235 4.97 8.59 -21.50
CA ALA A 235 5.54 7.63 -22.42
C ALA A 235 4.52 6.51 -22.70
N LYS A 236 3.87 6.56 -23.86
CA LYS A 236 2.93 5.53 -24.31
C LYS A 236 3.69 4.39 -24.99
N ILE A 237 3.84 3.28 -24.30
CA ILE A 237 4.49 2.09 -24.85
C ILE A 237 3.58 1.47 -25.91
N THR A 238 4.18 1.06 -27.03
CA THR A 238 3.50 0.47 -28.18
C THR A 238 3.97 -0.95 -28.49
N GLN A 239 5.20 -1.28 -28.10
CA GLN A 239 5.73 -2.62 -28.30
C GLN A 239 6.81 -2.95 -27.26
N VAL A 240 6.82 -4.21 -26.80
CA VAL A 240 7.89 -4.80 -25.98
C VAL A 240 8.29 -6.11 -26.65
N LYS A 241 9.58 -6.26 -26.99
CA LYS A 241 10.18 -7.49 -27.52
C LYS A 241 11.28 -7.97 -26.58
N ARG A 242 11.36 -9.26 -26.37
CA ARG A 242 12.33 -9.90 -25.50
C ARG A 242 13.06 -11.00 -26.25
N ASP A 243 14.33 -10.75 -26.57
CA ASP A 243 15.22 -11.76 -27.11
C ASP A 243 16.01 -12.46 -25.99
N ALA A 244 16.82 -13.45 -26.33
CA ALA A 244 17.57 -14.23 -25.34
C ALA A 244 18.47 -13.37 -24.43
N ASP A 245 19.05 -12.28 -24.95
CA ASP A 245 20.03 -11.45 -24.24
C ASP A 245 19.59 -10.01 -23.99
N LYS A 246 18.53 -9.55 -24.65
CA LYS A 246 18.12 -8.13 -24.64
C LYS A 246 16.60 -7.97 -24.63
N VAL A 247 16.19 -6.85 -24.07
CA VAL A 247 14.82 -6.37 -24.14
C VAL A 247 14.80 -5.07 -24.94
N SER A 248 13.82 -4.92 -25.84
CA SER A 248 13.58 -3.73 -26.63
C SER A 248 12.18 -3.18 -26.34
N VAL A 249 12.07 -1.91 -26.00
CA VAL A 249 10.81 -1.23 -25.71
C VAL A 249 10.63 -0.05 -26.63
N THR A 250 9.57 -0.07 -27.44
CA THR A 250 9.16 1.04 -28.31
C THR A 250 8.02 1.81 -27.66
N TYR A 251 8.14 3.13 -27.64
CA TYR A 251 7.14 4.02 -27.05
C TYR A 251 7.06 5.35 -27.79
N VAL A 252 5.92 6.03 -27.66
CA VAL A 252 5.68 7.37 -28.18
C VAL A 252 5.70 8.36 -27.03
N GLN A 253 6.50 9.41 -27.15
CA GLN A 253 6.58 10.53 -26.23
C GLN A 253 6.63 11.85 -26.99
N ASN A 254 5.73 12.79 -26.68
CA ASN A 254 5.60 14.08 -27.39
C ASN A 254 5.42 13.92 -28.92
N GLY A 255 4.66 12.88 -29.33
CA GLY A 255 4.42 12.57 -30.74
C GLY A 255 5.58 11.89 -31.48
N LEU A 256 6.71 11.66 -30.82
CA LEU A 256 7.89 11.01 -31.40
C LEU A 256 8.00 9.56 -30.90
N GLU A 257 8.14 8.63 -31.86
CA GLU A 257 8.44 7.24 -31.57
C GLU A 257 9.93 7.08 -31.22
N ARG A 258 10.20 6.29 -30.20
CA ARG A 258 11.54 5.98 -29.70
C ARG A 258 11.62 4.52 -29.33
N THR A 259 12.82 3.94 -29.45
CA THR A 259 13.10 2.57 -29.02
C THR A 259 14.30 2.58 -28.08
N GLU A 260 14.18 1.92 -26.96
CA GLU A 260 15.24 1.71 -25.97
C GLU A 260 15.51 0.23 -25.79
N THR A 261 16.78 -0.12 -25.59
CA THR A 261 17.20 -1.50 -25.32
C THR A 261 17.85 -1.62 -23.95
N ALA A 262 17.67 -2.76 -23.29
CA ALA A 262 18.24 -3.03 -21.97
C ALA A 262 18.56 -4.52 -21.79
N ASP A 263 19.27 -4.86 -20.72
CA ASP A 263 19.58 -6.24 -20.33
C ASP A 263 18.40 -6.89 -19.58
N THR A 264 17.59 -6.08 -18.90
CA THR A 264 16.47 -6.54 -18.06
C THR A 264 15.29 -5.59 -18.17
N LEU A 265 14.09 -6.17 -18.20
CA LEU A 265 12.82 -5.48 -18.08
C LEU A 265 12.25 -5.68 -16.68
N VAL A 266 11.72 -4.63 -16.09
CA VAL A 266 10.90 -4.70 -14.88
C VAL A 266 9.49 -4.24 -15.22
N LEU A 267 8.53 -5.16 -15.14
CA LEU A 267 7.11 -4.87 -15.28
C LEU A 267 6.52 -4.55 -13.90
N ALA A 268 6.43 -3.25 -13.59
CA ALA A 268 5.82 -2.72 -12.37
C ALA A 268 4.40 -2.19 -12.63
N THR A 269 3.67 -2.87 -13.51
CA THR A 269 2.30 -2.56 -13.91
C THR A 269 1.46 -3.85 -13.95
N SER A 270 0.16 -3.74 -13.68
CA SER A 270 -0.77 -4.87 -13.66
C SER A 270 -0.79 -5.65 -14.98
N PRO A 271 -0.94 -6.99 -14.95
CA PRO A 271 -1.16 -7.83 -16.12
C PRO A 271 -2.32 -7.37 -17.01
N LYS A 272 -3.32 -6.69 -16.45
CA LYS A 272 -4.41 -6.04 -17.21
C LYS A 272 -3.90 -5.19 -18.37
N ASN A 273 -2.73 -4.59 -18.22
CA ASN A 273 -2.15 -3.68 -19.21
C ASN A 273 -1.19 -4.36 -20.21
N TRP A 274 -0.75 -5.59 -19.98
CA TRP A 274 0.34 -6.20 -20.76
C TRP A 274 0.04 -6.35 -22.25
N THR A 275 -1.20 -6.72 -22.59
CA THR A 275 -1.63 -6.80 -23.99
C THR A 275 -1.55 -5.43 -24.67
N SER A 276 -1.99 -4.36 -23.98
CA SER A 276 -1.95 -2.99 -24.53
C SER A 276 -0.56 -2.40 -24.65
N LEU A 277 0.43 -2.97 -23.92
CA LEU A 277 1.84 -2.61 -24.07
C LEU A 277 2.50 -3.25 -25.31
N GLY A 278 1.77 -4.10 -26.06
CA GLY A 278 2.35 -4.88 -27.15
C GLY A 278 3.45 -5.84 -26.68
N LEU A 279 3.28 -6.42 -25.48
CA LEU A 279 4.20 -7.41 -24.93
C LEU A 279 4.07 -8.73 -25.68
N ASP A 280 5.19 -9.34 -26.02
CA ASP A 280 5.31 -10.68 -26.61
C ASP A 280 5.04 -11.78 -25.57
N LEU A 281 3.78 -11.91 -25.17
CA LEU A 281 3.35 -12.74 -24.05
C LEU A 281 3.73 -14.22 -24.22
N THR A 282 4.35 -14.79 -23.18
CA THR A 282 4.50 -16.24 -23.02
C THR A 282 3.14 -16.87 -22.66
N GLU A 283 3.02 -18.19 -22.73
CA GLU A 283 1.79 -18.90 -22.33
C GLU A 283 1.45 -18.66 -20.85
N VAL A 284 2.45 -18.60 -19.97
CA VAL A 284 2.23 -18.28 -18.54
C VAL A 284 1.69 -16.86 -18.37
N GLU A 285 2.24 -15.89 -19.10
CA GLU A 285 1.80 -14.50 -19.06
C GLU A 285 0.39 -14.33 -19.63
N LYS A 286 0.03 -15.03 -20.70
CA LYS A 286 -1.35 -15.07 -21.24
C LYS A 286 -2.32 -15.59 -20.19
N ASN A 287 -1.98 -16.72 -19.54
CA ASN A 287 -2.77 -17.26 -18.44
C ASN A 287 -2.91 -16.26 -17.28
N CYS A 288 -1.88 -15.48 -16.99
CA CYS A 288 -1.95 -14.42 -15.98
C CYS A 288 -2.95 -13.30 -16.39
N VAL A 289 -2.96 -12.89 -17.65
CA VAL A 289 -3.91 -11.89 -18.15
C VAL A 289 -5.35 -12.41 -18.09
N GLU A 290 -5.57 -13.66 -18.48
CA GLU A 290 -6.89 -14.30 -18.56
C GLU A 290 -7.51 -14.62 -17.18
N ASN A 291 -6.66 -14.93 -16.19
CA ASN A 291 -7.10 -15.32 -14.85
C ASN A 291 -6.82 -14.24 -13.80
N LEU A 292 -6.61 -12.99 -14.24
CA LEU A 292 -6.41 -11.87 -13.34
C LEU A 292 -7.75 -11.44 -12.74
N GLU A 293 -7.83 -11.41 -11.42
CA GLU A 293 -8.85 -10.66 -10.72
C GLU A 293 -8.32 -9.25 -10.43
N TYR A 294 -9.10 -8.22 -10.72
CA TYR A 294 -8.73 -6.84 -10.46
C TYR A 294 -9.88 -6.06 -9.85
N TYR A 295 -9.52 -5.03 -9.09
CA TYR A 295 -10.44 -4.14 -8.42
C TYR A 295 -10.26 -2.72 -8.95
N ARG A 296 -11.37 -2.09 -9.28
CA ARG A 296 -11.44 -0.65 -9.53
C ARG A 296 -11.75 0.06 -8.22
N TYR A 297 -11.23 1.25 -8.05
CA TYR A 297 -11.49 2.03 -6.86
C TYR A 297 -11.83 3.47 -7.22
N PRO A 298 -13.13 3.80 -7.24
CA PRO A 298 -13.60 5.16 -7.42
C PRO A 298 -13.30 6.02 -6.20
N VAL A 299 -12.73 7.17 -6.44
CA VAL A 299 -12.41 8.18 -5.42
C VAL A 299 -12.81 9.55 -5.91
N ALA A 300 -13.26 10.43 -5.03
CA ALA A 300 -13.59 11.80 -5.40
C ALA A 300 -13.19 12.78 -4.29
N VAL A 301 -12.81 13.98 -4.69
CA VAL A 301 -12.51 15.08 -3.79
C VAL A 301 -13.77 15.94 -3.62
N TYR A 302 -14.16 16.13 -2.38
CA TYR A 302 -15.32 16.93 -2.00
C TYR A 302 -14.90 18.06 -1.06
N LYS A 303 -15.64 19.19 -1.11
CA LYS A 303 -15.65 20.21 -0.07
C LYS A 303 -16.97 20.08 0.69
N ILE A 304 -16.88 19.82 2.00
CA ILE A 304 -18.03 19.49 2.86
C ILE A 304 -18.11 20.49 4.00
N LYS A 305 -19.16 21.33 4.02
CA LYS A 305 -19.42 22.28 5.12
C LYS A 305 -20.07 21.57 6.30
N GLY A 306 -19.63 21.92 7.49
CA GLY A 306 -20.17 21.38 8.74
C GLY A 306 -19.64 20.01 9.12
N LEU A 307 -18.80 19.37 8.31
CA LEU A 307 -18.19 18.08 8.65
C LEU A 307 -17.03 18.29 9.65
N PRO A 308 -17.04 17.63 10.81
CA PRO A 308 -15.91 17.63 11.74
C PRO A 308 -14.62 17.07 11.10
N PRO A 309 -13.39 17.45 11.59
CA PRO A 309 -12.12 16.95 11.08
C PRO A 309 -11.84 15.52 11.56
N LYS A 310 -12.61 14.57 11.07
CA LYS A 310 -12.53 13.15 11.38
C LYS A 310 -12.54 12.31 10.11
N GLN A 311 -12.14 11.04 10.23
CA GLN A 311 -12.37 10.01 9.22
C GLN A 311 -13.64 9.23 9.58
N TYR A 312 -14.41 8.87 8.55
CA TYR A 312 -15.69 8.18 8.71
C TYR A 312 -15.70 6.91 7.87
N PHE A 313 -15.93 5.77 8.47
CA PHE A 313 -16.17 4.51 7.79
C PHE A 313 -17.68 4.22 7.74
N PHE A 314 -18.13 3.58 6.68
CA PHE A 314 -19.52 3.20 6.50
C PHE A 314 -19.60 1.66 6.43
N PRO A 315 -19.79 0.96 7.55
CA PRO A 315 -19.62 -0.49 7.65
C PRO A 315 -20.43 -1.30 6.64
N LYS A 316 -21.66 -0.86 6.33
CA LYS A 316 -22.52 -1.52 5.33
C LYS A 316 -21.94 -1.44 3.91
N ALA A 317 -21.27 -0.34 3.57
CA ALA A 317 -20.62 -0.16 2.27
C ALA A 317 -19.27 -0.89 2.16
N LEU A 318 -18.78 -1.48 3.26
CA LEU A 318 -17.59 -2.33 3.27
C LEU A 318 -17.92 -3.81 2.99
N GLU A 319 -19.20 -4.13 2.77
CA GLU A 319 -19.71 -5.43 2.41
C GLU A 319 -20.25 -5.44 0.98
N GLU A 320 -20.42 -6.60 0.39
CA GLU A 320 -20.90 -6.75 -0.99
C GLU A 320 -22.25 -6.05 -1.24
N SER A 321 -23.16 -6.13 -0.26
CA SER A 321 -24.47 -5.48 -0.34
C SER A 321 -24.42 -3.95 -0.42
N GLY A 322 -23.27 -3.36 -0.12
CA GLY A 322 -23.07 -1.92 -0.13
C GLY A 322 -22.10 -1.42 -1.22
N PHE A 323 -21.79 -2.26 -2.21
CA PHE A 323 -21.00 -1.80 -3.35
C PHE A 323 -21.70 -0.67 -4.10
N GLY A 324 -20.93 0.33 -4.53
CA GLY A 324 -21.48 1.54 -5.16
C GLY A 324 -21.86 2.66 -4.19
N HIS A 325 -21.90 2.39 -2.89
CA HIS A 325 -22.21 3.35 -1.83
C HIS A 325 -20.95 3.95 -1.20
N LEU A 326 -21.13 5.03 -0.43
CA LEU A 326 -20.07 5.71 0.33
C LEU A 326 -19.43 4.76 1.35
N ALA A 327 -18.15 4.41 1.12
CA ALA A 327 -17.43 3.47 1.96
C ALA A 327 -16.56 4.15 3.03
N LEU A 328 -15.92 5.27 2.68
CA LEU A 328 -14.97 5.97 3.54
C LEU A 328 -14.92 7.46 3.19
N ILE A 329 -14.83 8.32 4.19
CA ILE A 329 -14.40 9.72 4.06
C ILE A 329 -13.11 9.90 4.81
N THR A 330 -12.08 10.44 4.15
CA THR A 330 -10.84 10.87 4.79
C THR A 330 -10.62 12.37 4.60
N THR A 331 -9.90 12.98 5.54
CA THR A 331 -9.48 14.37 5.42
C THR A 331 -8.12 14.58 6.06
N ARG A 332 -7.35 15.51 5.53
CA ARG A 332 -6.14 16.09 6.14
C ARG A 332 -6.36 17.54 6.54
N ASP A 333 -7.52 18.12 6.17
CA ASP A 333 -7.91 19.48 6.46
C ASP A 333 -8.38 19.61 7.90
N ASN A 334 -7.52 20.19 8.75
CA ASN A 334 -7.78 20.39 10.18
C ASN A 334 -8.26 21.80 10.52
N ARG A 335 -8.61 22.60 9.52
CA ARG A 335 -9.14 23.97 9.74
C ARG A 335 -10.41 23.90 10.57
N ASP A 336 -10.63 24.88 11.43
CA ASP A 336 -11.87 24.97 12.20
C ASP A 336 -13.01 25.47 11.30
N ASN A 337 -14.01 24.62 11.09
CA ASN A 337 -15.23 24.87 10.31
C ASN A 337 -15.04 25.80 9.07
N PRO A 338 -14.26 25.36 8.06
CA PRO A 338 -13.89 26.22 6.93
C PRO A 338 -15.13 26.64 6.11
N GLU A 339 -15.26 27.95 5.83
CA GLU A 339 -16.39 28.53 5.08
C GLU A 339 -16.52 27.96 3.67
N ASP A 340 -15.41 27.63 3.02
CA ASP A 340 -15.35 26.99 1.71
C ASP A 340 -15.60 25.46 1.73
N GLY A 341 -15.87 24.90 2.92
CA GLY A 341 -16.01 23.50 3.18
C GLY A 341 -14.66 22.80 3.44
N ARG A 342 -14.70 21.71 4.19
CA ARG A 342 -13.56 20.85 4.50
C ARG A 342 -13.19 20.02 3.29
N LEU A 343 -11.92 20.06 2.89
CA LEU A 343 -11.40 19.24 1.80
C LEU A 343 -11.32 17.77 2.25
N CYS A 344 -12.06 16.91 1.56
CA CYS A 344 -12.17 15.49 1.88
C CYS A 344 -11.97 14.63 0.63
N THR A 345 -11.48 13.42 0.81
CA THR A 345 -11.60 12.35 -0.20
C THR A 345 -12.69 11.40 0.23
N VAL A 346 -13.59 11.07 -0.68
CA VAL A 346 -14.61 10.05 -0.54
C VAL A 346 -14.27 8.86 -1.41
N TYR A 347 -14.59 7.67 -0.93
CA TYR A 347 -14.24 6.40 -1.57
C TYR A 347 -15.46 5.51 -1.70
N VAL A 348 -15.51 4.75 -2.80
CA VAL A 348 -16.59 3.81 -3.11
C VAL A 348 -15.98 2.45 -3.44
N ASN A 349 -16.51 1.39 -2.83
CA ASN A 349 -16.09 0.02 -3.15
C ASN A 349 -16.91 -0.53 -4.32
N LEU A 350 -16.26 -1.33 -5.17
CA LEU A 350 -16.89 -2.02 -6.29
C LEU A 350 -16.63 -3.52 -6.22
N PRO A 351 -17.50 -4.35 -6.86
CA PRO A 351 -17.20 -5.77 -7.02
C PRO A 351 -15.93 -5.98 -7.89
N PRO A 352 -15.25 -7.11 -7.72
CA PRO A 352 -14.11 -7.45 -8.57
C PRO A 352 -14.54 -7.52 -10.05
N ASN A 353 -13.59 -7.26 -10.94
CA ASN A 353 -13.78 -7.31 -12.39
C ASN A 353 -14.95 -6.46 -12.94
N SER A 354 -15.38 -5.43 -12.17
CA SER A 354 -16.42 -4.51 -12.66
C SER A 354 -15.89 -3.70 -13.84
N ASN A 355 -16.57 -3.77 -14.98
CA ASN A 355 -16.14 -3.09 -16.20
C ASN A 355 -16.80 -1.73 -16.40
N GLU A 356 -18.02 -1.56 -15.90
CA GLU A 356 -18.79 -0.35 -16.06
C GLU A 356 -19.14 0.24 -14.70
N PHE A 357 -18.65 1.42 -14.44
CA PHE A 357 -19.02 2.23 -13.28
C PHE A 357 -18.85 3.70 -13.63
N LYS A 358 -19.88 4.47 -13.35
CA LYS A 358 -19.85 5.92 -13.34
C LYS A 358 -20.10 6.38 -11.92
N PHE A 359 -19.30 7.34 -11.45
CA PHE A 359 -19.46 7.88 -10.11
C PHE A 359 -20.85 8.54 -9.97
N ASP A 360 -21.68 8.01 -9.09
CA ASP A 360 -23.01 8.58 -8.79
C ASP A 360 -22.88 9.64 -7.71
N HIS A 361 -22.51 10.85 -8.12
CA HIS A 361 -22.35 11.97 -7.21
C HIS A 361 -23.63 12.35 -6.46
N ASP A 362 -24.82 12.14 -7.06
CA ASP A 362 -26.09 12.49 -6.41
C ASP A 362 -26.39 11.54 -5.26
N LEU A 363 -26.11 10.24 -5.44
CA LEU A 363 -26.22 9.24 -4.37
C LEU A 363 -25.23 9.57 -3.25
N ILE A 364 -23.95 9.72 -3.58
CA ILE A 364 -22.90 9.96 -2.58
C ILE A 364 -23.13 11.27 -1.82
N LYS A 365 -23.56 12.34 -2.49
CA LYS A 365 -23.93 13.62 -1.82
C LYS A 365 -25.03 13.43 -0.80
N LYS A 366 -26.11 12.71 -1.15
CA LYS A 366 -27.20 12.41 -0.20
C LYS A 366 -26.69 11.64 1.02
N GLU A 367 -25.78 10.68 0.83
CA GLU A 367 -25.21 9.92 1.94
C GLU A 367 -24.29 10.77 2.82
N VAL A 368 -23.51 11.68 2.23
CA VAL A 368 -22.70 12.65 2.97
C VAL A 368 -23.59 13.67 3.71
N GLU A 369 -24.65 14.17 3.08
CA GLU A 369 -25.62 15.11 3.70
C GLU A 369 -26.38 14.49 4.87
N ALA A 370 -26.48 13.16 4.92
CA ALA A 370 -27.08 12.45 6.07
C ALA A 370 -26.19 12.46 7.32
N ILE A 371 -24.92 12.85 7.21
CA ILE A 371 -24.02 12.98 8.36
C ILE A 371 -24.41 14.22 9.17
N SER A 372 -24.59 14.03 10.47
CA SER A 372 -24.99 15.12 11.38
C SER A 372 -24.03 16.31 11.32
N GLY A 373 -24.58 17.49 11.13
CA GLY A 373 -23.83 18.76 11.03
C GLY A 373 -23.46 19.17 9.62
N VAL A 374 -23.54 18.28 8.63
CA VAL A 374 -23.28 18.63 7.23
C VAL A 374 -24.39 19.53 6.70
N THR A 375 -24.02 20.63 6.06
CA THR A 375 -24.96 21.64 5.53
C THR A 375 -24.84 21.85 4.03
N GLU A 376 -23.69 21.56 3.44
CA GLU A 376 -23.46 21.71 2.01
C GLU A 376 -22.36 20.75 1.53
N VAL A 377 -22.53 20.16 0.36
CA VAL A 377 -21.56 19.25 -0.26
C VAL A 377 -21.28 19.69 -1.69
N THR A 378 -20.04 20.02 -1.99
CA THR A 378 -19.55 20.42 -3.31
C THR A 378 -18.60 19.38 -3.86
N VAL A 379 -18.87 18.84 -5.05
CA VAL A 379 -17.93 17.96 -5.76
C VAL A 379 -16.84 18.82 -6.39
N VAL A 380 -15.60 18.43 -6.22
CA VAL A 380 -14.44 19.14 -6.78
C VAL A 380 -13.93 18.38 -8.01
N GLU A 381 -13.59 17.09 -7.83
CA GLU A 381 -13.02 16.27 -8.89
C GLU A 381 -13.19 14.79 -8.52
N ASP A 382 -13.26 13.90 -9.51
CA ASP A 382 -13.28 12.47 -9.28
C ASP A 382 -12.27 11.72 -10.15
N LYS A 383 -11.91 10.53 -9.72
CA LYS A 383 -11.00 9.61 -10.41
C LYS A 383 -11.41 8.17 -10.15
N ILE A 384 -11.30 7.34 -11.18
CA ILE A 384 -11.44 5.90 -11.03
C ILE A 384 -10.06 5.27 -11.25
N TRP A 385 -9.56 4.60 -10.24
CA TRP A 385 -8.40 3.73 -10.39
C TRP A 385 -8.83 2.44 -11.07
N GLU A 386 -8.51 2.30 -12.36
CA GLU A 386 -8.98 1.18 -13.20
C GLU A 386 -8.36 -0.17 -12.84
N ASP A 387 -7.22 -0.16 -12.20
CA ASP A 387 -6.44 -1.32 -11.76
C ASP A 387 -5.85 -1.08 -10.37
N TYR A 388 -6.73 -0.66 -9.42
CA TYR A 388 -6.30 -0.30 -8.06
C TYR A 388 -5.58 -1.45 -7.38
N MET A 389 -6.13 -2.65 -7.47
CA MET A 389 -5.52 -3.88 -6.99
C MET A 389 -5.69 -4.99 -8.02
N SER A 390 -4.70 -5.87 -8.12
CA SER A 390 -4.75 -7.05 -8.99
C SER A 390 -4.24 -8.26 -8.22
N THR A 391 -4.92 -9.39 -8.37
CA THR A 391 -4.52 -10.65 -7.74
C THR A 391 -4.55 -11.79 -8.75
N LEU A 392 -3.66 -12.77 -8.56
CA LEU A 392 -3.57 -14.01 -9.35
C LEU A 392 -3.78 -15.22 -8.43
N PRO A 393 -4.37 -16.32 -8.94
CA PRO A 393 -4.38 -17.58 -8.23
C PRO A 393 -2.96 -17.98 -7.80
N TRP A 394 -2.84 -18.55 -6.60
CA TRP A 394 -1.54 -18.86 -5.99
C TRP A 394 -0.62 -19.69 -6.91
N ASP A 395 -1.14 -20.74 -7.52
CA ASP A 395 -0.32 -21.63 -8.36
C ASP A 395 0.13 -20.94 -9.66
N LEU A 396 -0.70 -20.08 -10.23
CA LEU A 396 -0.34 -19.29 -11.40
C LEU A 396 0.76 -18.25 -11.07
N ARG A 397 0.67 -17.64 -9.89
CA ARG A 397 1.72 -16.76 -9.38
C ARG A 397 3.06 -17.50 -9.21
N LEU A 398 3.04 -18.78 -8.73
CA LEU A 398 4.25 -19.59 -8.64
C LEU A 398 4.83 -19.93 -10.02
N GLN A 399 3.97 -20.10 -11.04
CA GLN A 399 4.43 -20.29 -12.42
C GLN A 399 5.08 -19.02 -12.96
N LEU A 400 4.46 -17.85 -12.75
CA LEU A 400 5.01 -16.54 -13.15
C LEU A 400 6.37 -16.27 -12.47
N ASP A 401 6.54 -16.63 -11.21
CA ASP A 401 7.81 -16.49 -10.49
C ASP A 401 8.94 -17.34 -11.12
N LYS A 402 8.63 -18.50 -11.68
CA LYS A 402 9.60 -19.31 -12.45
C LYS A 402 9.94 -18.66 -13.78
N GLU A 403 8.97 -18.04 -14.44
CA GLU A 403 9.12 -17.40 -15.75
C GLU A 403 10.13 -16.23 -15.72
N GLN A 404 10.30 -15.54 -14.59
CA GLN A 404 11.26 -14.45 -14.41
C GLN A 404 12.70 -14.80 -14.85
N ASN A 405 13.06 -16.07 -14.83
CA ASN A 405 14.42 -16.50 -15.21
C ASN A 405 14.58 -16.77 -16.71
N HIS A 406 13.49 -16.84 -17.46
CA HIS A 406 13.48 -17.26 -18.85
C HIS A 406 13.39 -16.07 -19.83
N THR A 407 12.79 -14.96 -19.43
CA THR A 407 12.45 -13.85 -20.33
C THR A 407 13.21 -12.55 -20.06
N ASN A 408 14.26 -12.56 -19.23
CA ASN A 408 14.96 -11.34 -18.76
C ASN A 408 14.00 -10.31 -18.14
N THR A 409 12.83 -10.76 -17.66
CA THR A 409 11.77 -9.92 -17.11
C THR A 409 11.62 -10.17 -15.61
N MET A 410 11.38 -9.11 -14.85
CA MET A 410 10.96 -9.19 -13.46
C MET A 410 9.55 -8.62 -13.33
N TYR A 411 8.70 -9.32 -12.58
CA TYR A 411 7.32 -8.93 -12.35
C TYR A 411 7.19 -8.40 -10.93
N LEU A 412 6.75 -7.14 -10.81
CA LEU A 412 6.57 -6.45 -9.53
C LEU A 412 5.16 -5.84 -9.44
N GLY A 413 4.57 -5.91 -8.25
CA GLY A 413 3.21 -5.48 -7.96
C GLY A 413 2.48 -6.51 -7.10
N SER A 414 1.27 -6.20 -6.63
CA SER A 414 0.49 -7.09 -5.76
C SER A 414 0.24 -8.46 -6.39
N TYR A 415 -0.09 -8.50 -7.67
CA TYR A 415 -0.34 -9.73 -8.42
C TYR A 415 0.82 -10.73 -8.37
N ALA A 416 2.06 -10.23 -8.48
CA ALA A 416 3.26 -11.07 -8.43
C ALA A 416 3.62 -11.51 -7.01
N LEU A 417 3.18 -10.77 -6.01
CA LEU A 417 3.63 -10.89 -4.63
C LEU A 417 2.63 -11.60 -3.72
N GLY A 418 1.40 -11.80 -4.20
CA GLY A 418 0.32 -12.42 -3.45
C GLY A 418 -0.06 -11.62 -2.20
N SER A 419 -0.14 -10.29 -2.34
CA SER A 419 -0.50 -9.36 -1.30
C SER A 419 -1.37 -8.25 -1.87
N PHE A 420 -1.77 -7.27 -1.05
CA PHE A 420 -2.45 -6.07 -1.49
C PHE A 420 -1.49 -5.03 -2.07
N GLU A 421 -2.02 -4.05 -2.80
CA GLU A 421 -1.27 -2.88 -3.31
C GLU A 421 -0.95 -1.86 -2.19
N ASP A 422 -0.73 -2.34 -0.97
CA ASP A 422 -0.18 -1.55 0.11
C ASP A 422 1.27 -1.15 -0.21
N VAL A 423 1.59 0.12 0.02
CA VAL A 423 2.90 0.68 -0.37
C VAL A 423 4.04 -0.04 0.32
N ALA A 424 3.90 -0.39 1.61
CA ALA A 424 4.94 -1.14 2.32
C ALA A 424 5.10 -2.54 1.77
N CYS A 425 3.99 -3.24 1.50
CA CYS A 425 4.01 -4.57 0.92
C CYS A 425 4.76 -4.58 -0.41
N VAL A 426 4.38 -3.71 -1.36
CA VAL A 426 4.99 -3.71 -2.69
C VAL A 426 6.43 -3.17 -2.67
N ALA A 427 6.75 -2.18 -1.83
CA ALA A 427 8.11 -1.64 -1.70
C ALA A 427 9.09 -2.62 -1.06
N ASN A 428 8.70 -3.26 0.06
CA ASN A 428 9.52 -4.28 0.71
C ASN A 428 9.80 -5.45 -0.24
N LYS A 429 8.76 -5.93 -0.92
CA LYS A 429 8.89 -7.05 -1.88
C LYS A 429 9.74 -6.71 -3.09
N ALA A 430 9.58 -5.52 -3.65
CA ALA A 430 10.41 -5.05 -4.75
C ALA A 430 11.89 -4.99 -4.33
N THR A 431 12.16 -4.54 -3.11
CA THR A 431 13.50 -4.52 -2.50
C THR A 431 14.05 -5.93 -2.30
N ASP A 432 13.22 -6.86 -1.78
CA ASP A 432 13.60 -8.26 -1.58
C ASP A 432 13.92 -8.94 -2.92
N ALA A 433 13.08 -8.77 -3.93
CA ALA A 433 13.28 -9.33 -5.26
C ALA A 433 14.61 -8.90 -5.91
N MET A 434 14.98 -7.61 -5.77
CA MET A 434 16.27 -7.12 -6.25
C MET A 434 17.43 -7.70 -5.43
N THR A 435 17.26 -7.85 -4.13
CA THR A 435 18.26 -8.44 -3.23
C THR A 435 18.49 -9.90 -3.55
N GLU A 436 17.43 -10.71 -3.65
CA GLU A 436 17.51 -12.12 -4.01
C GLU A 436 18.19 -12.36 -5.36
N ARG A 437 17.91 -11.49 -6.33
CA ARG A 437 18.42 -11.65 -7.69
C ARG A 437 19.87 -11.20 -7.86
N TYR A 438 20.29 -10.12 -7.22
CA TYR A 438 21.52 -9.41 -7.54
C TYR A 438 22.49 -9.18 -6.39
N ALA A 439 22.08 -9.36 -5.12
CA ALA A 439 22.99 -9.20 -4.00
C ALA A 439 24.01 -10.35 -3.95
N PRO A 440 25.26 -10.10 -3.49
CA PRO A 440 26.23 -11.15 -3.24
C PRO A 440 25.73 -12.13 -2.18
N THR A 441 26.04 -13.42 -2.37
CA THR A 441 25.58 -14.52 -1.49
C THR A 441 25.97 -14.37 -0.01
N ASN A 442 26.98 -13.57 0.31
CA ASN A 442 27.48 -13.36 1.67
C ASN A 442 26.86 -12.13 2.39
N SER A 443 25.91 -11.42 1.78
CA SER A 443 25.29 -10.22 2.37
C SER A 443 23.96 -10.49 3.10
N TYR A 444 23.57 -11.75 3.25
CA TYR A 444 22.24 -12.15 3.77
C TYR A 444 22.14 -12.21 5.32
N GLU A 445 23.22 -11.98 6.07
CA GLU A 445 23.24 -12.05 7.54
C GLU A 445 23.17 -10.69 8.26
N GLU A 446 22.58 -9.66 7.66
CA GLU A 446 22.24 -8.49 8.45
C GLU A 446 20.88 -8.67 9.12
N ASP A 447 20.95 -8.88 10.40
CA ASP A 447 19.90 -9.08 11.38
C ASP A 447 18.67 -8.16 11.17
N PHE A 448 17.67 -8.70 10.47
CA PHE A 448 16.42 -8.02 10.14
C PHE A 448 15.67 -7.55 11.41
N SER A 449 15.91 -8.17 12.55
CA SER A 449 15.26 -7.85 13.82
C SER A 449 15.77 -6.55 14.43
N TRP A 450 17.06 -6.29 14.40
CA TRP A 450 17.67 -5.09 14.96
C TRP A 450 17.39 -3.83 14.13
N LYS A 451 17.40 -3.93 12.80
CA LYS A 451 17.04 -2.82 11.92
C LYS A 451 15.57 -2.41 12.10
N ASN A 452 14.67 -3.38 12.22
CA ASN A 452 13.25 -3.09 12.47
C ASN A 452 13.00 -2.49 13.85
N MET A 453 13.70 -2.95 14.90
CA MET A 453 13.65 -2.32 16.22
C MET A 453 14.24 -0.91 16.22
N HIS A 454 15.33 -0.67 15.50
CA HIS A 454 15.94 0.66 15.39
C HIS A 454 15.04 1.63 14.60
N ARG A 455 14.40 1.19 13.52
CA ARG A 455 13.40 1.95 12.75
C ARG A 455 12.18 2.30 13.60
N ALA A 456 11.63 1.32 14.32
CA ALA A 456 10.54 1.56 15.25
C ALA A 456 10.97 2.56 16.34
N TRP A 457 12.18 2.45 16.86
CA TRP A 457 12.72 3.38 17.87
C TRP A 457 12.90 4.79 17.29
N GLN A 458 13.43 4.96 16.08
CA GLN A 458 13.53 6.26 15.40
C GLN A 458 12.17 6.87 15.13
N PHE A 459 11.19 6.06 14.67
CA PHE A 459 9.81 6.49 14.46
C PHE A 459 9.20 7.03 15.76
N PHE A 460 9.44 6.40 16.90
CA PHE A 460 8.89 6.83 18.19
C PHE A 460 9.67 7.97 18.84
N SER A 461 10.98 8.04 18.68
CA SER A 461 11.82 9.10 19.24
C SER A 461 11.63 10.45 18.55
N SER A 462 11.15 10.47 17.30
CA SER A 462 10.83 11.70 16.58
C SER A 462 9.52 12.37 17.00
N HIS A 463 8.74 11.75 17.94
CA HIS A 463 7.46 12.29 18.41
C HIS A 463 7.61 12.95 19.77
N PRO A 464 7.29 14.26 19.92
CA PRO A 464 7.50 15.04 21.15
C PRO A 464 6.67 14.59 22.37
N LYS A 465 5.80 13.58 22.24
CA LYS A 465 5.02 12.99 23.34
C LYS A 465 5.31 11.51 23.56
N SER A 466 6.36 10.95 22.96
CA SER A 466 6.76 9.56 23.20
C SER A 466 7.43 9.44 24.56
N PRO A 467 7.11 8.40 25.38
CA PRO A 467 7.84 8.11 26.61
C PRO A 467 9.35 7.91 26.41
N LEU A 468 9.77 7.53 25.20
CA LEU A 468 11.17 7.38 24.83
C LEU A 468 11.87 8.72 24.53
N ALA A 469 11.16 9.76 24.12
CA ALA A 469 11.70 11.10 23.95
C ALA A 469 12.08 11.72 25.29
N SER A 470 11.39 11.38 26.40
CA SER A 470 11.72 11.84 27.75
C SER A 470 12.95 11.16 28.33
N MET A 471 13.29 9.95 27.88
CA MET A 471 14.51 9.24 28.31
C MET A 471 15.79 9.80 27.66
N HIS A 472 15.69 10.44 26.50
CA HIS A 472 16.86 11.04 25.83
C HIS A 472 17.26 12.38 26.45
N CYS A 473 16.30 13.18 26.90
CA CYS A 473 16.58 14.45 27.58
C CYS A 473 17.29 14.29 28.93
N SER A 474 17.11 13.15 29.61
CA SER A 474 17.74 12.91 30.91
C SER A 474 19.19 12.39 30.85
N LYS A 475 19.68 11.99 29.66
CA LYS A 475 21.08 11.56 29.48
C LYS A 475 22.05 12.69 29.07
N GLU A 476 21.57 13.79 28.52
CA GLU A 476 22.44 14.94 28.17
C GLU A 476 22.73 15.90 29.35
N VAL A 477 21.96 15.82 30.44
CA VAL A 477 22.17 16.70 31.62
C VAL A 477 23.17 16.11 32.63
N GLY A 478 23.66 14.89 32.42
CA GLY A 478 24.53 14.16 33.35
C GLY A 478 26.06 14.36 33.20
N ASN A 479 26.55 15.16 32.23
CA ASN A 479 28.00 15.18 31.91
C ASN A 479 28.70 16.55 32.04
N HIS A 480 28.21 17.45 32.88
CA HIS A 480 28.95 18.66 33.24
C HIS A 480 29.01 18.87 34.76
N SER A 481 29.82 18.10 35.43
CA SER A 481 30.50 18.55 36.68
C SER A 481 31.53 17.52 37.14
N LYS A 482 32.75 17.65 36.66
CA LYS A 482 33.99 17.29 37.36
C LYS A 482 35.18 17.78 36.53
N GLN A 483 35.66 18.94 36.86
CA GLN A 483 37.10 19.28 36.80
C GLN A 483 37.47 20.11 38.03
N PRO A 484 38.74 20.04 38.43
CA PRO A 484 39.20 20.04 39.83
C PRO A 484 39.21 21.40 40.48
#